data_d069ddc460707a5acd58e18e81b43cad
#
_entry.id   d069ddc460707a5acd58e18e81b43cad
#
_cell.length_a   1.000
_cell.length_b   1.000
_cell.length_c   1.000
_cell.angle_alpha   90.00
_cell.angle_beta   90.00
_cell.angle_gamma   90.00
#
_symmetry.space_group_name_H-M   'P 1'
#
loop_
_entity.id
_entity.type
_entity.pdbx_description
1 polymer ?
#
loop_
_entity_poly.entity_id
_entity_poly.type
_entity_poly.pdbx_seq_one_letter_code
_entity_poly.pdbx_strand_id
1 'polypeptide(L)'
;MAILINKETKVICQGFTGAQGTFHSEQALAYGTKLVGGVSPNKGGTTHLGLPVFNTVREAVQATGATATMIYVPAPFCKDAILEAIDAGIQLVVCITEGIPTLDMLLVKLIQHSPFHFQLRELKKVHLAYLMTIVI
;
A
#
# COMPACT_ATOMS: atom_id res chain seq x y z
N MET A 1 7.65 15.70 14.24
CA MET A 1 8.67 14.81 13.62
C MET A 1 8.01 13.48 13.29
N ALA A 2 8.06 13.07 12.04
CA ALA A 2 7.53 11.77 11.63
C ALA A 2 8.54 10.68 11.95
N ILE A 3 8.07 9.56 12.51
CA ILE A 3 8.93 8.43 12.90
C ILE A 3 9.08 7.42 11.75
N LEU A 4 8.00 7.20 10.98
CA LEU A 4 7.94 6.16 9.94
C LEU A 4 8.08 6.71 8.52
N ILE A 5 7.81 7.98 8.31
CA ILE A 5 7.83 8.66 7.02
C ILE A 5 8.52 10.01 7.12
N ASN A 6 9.07 10.46 6.00
CA ASN A 6 9.64 11.79 5.84
C ASN A 6 9.35 12.28 4.40
N LYS A 7 9.88 13.46 4.05
CA LYS A 7 9.70 14.05 2.71
C LYS A 7 10.28 13.20 1.58
N GLU A 8 11.23 12.33 1.88
CA GLU A 8 11.88 11.45 0.90
C GLU A 8 11.21 10.09 0.76
N THR A 9 10.22 9.79 1.61
CA THR A 9 9.49 8.53 1.55
C THR A 9 8.75 8.40 0.22
N LYS A 10 9.09 7.38 -0.54
CA LYS A 10 8.43 7.05 -1.81
C LYS A 10 7.19 6.20 -1.54
N VAL A 11 6.06 6.66 -2.03
CA VAL A 11 4.75 6.05 -1.82
C VAL A 11 4.19 5.54 -3.13
N ILE A 12 3.55 4.38 -3.08
CA ILE A 12 2.72 3.87 -4.18
C ILE A 12 1.26 3.77 -3.74
N CYS A 13 0.35 3.73 -4.70
CA CYS A 13 -1.08 3.57 -4.44
C CYS A 13 -1.56 2.23 -5.01
N GLN A 14 -2.12 1.36 -4.18
CA GLN A 14 -2.82 0.16 -4.63
C GLN A 14 -4.30 0.49 -4.86
N GLY A 15 -4.84 0.08 -6.00
CA GLY A 15 -6.14 0.54 -6.48
C GLY A 15 -6.06 1.90 -7.18
N PHE A 16 -4.92 2.20 -7.76
CA PHE A 16 -4.53 3.52 -8.29
C PHE A 16 -5.47 4.06 -9.37
N THR A 17 -5.98 3.19 -10.24
CA THR A 17 -6.87 3.59 -11.34
C THR A 17 -8.36 3.59 -10.97
N GLY A 18 -8.71 3.21 -9.76
CA GLY A 18 -10.07 3.32 -9.24
C GLY A 18 -10.44 4.78 -8.92
N ALA A 19 -11.74 5.05 -8.73
CA ALA A 19 -12.22 6.41 -8.45
C ALA A 19 -11.60 7.00 -7.17
N GLN A 20 -11.58 6.26 -6.08
CA GLN A 20 -11.00 6.71 -4.81
C GLN A 20 -9.48 6.82 -4.89
N GLY A 21 -8.81 5.82 -5.47
CA GLY A 21 -7.37 5.85 -5.67
C GLY A 21 -6.94 7.04 -6.51
N THR A 22 -7.64 7.34 -7.60
CA THR A 22 -7.37 8.50 -8.45
C THR A 22 -7.55 9.81 -7.68
N PHE A 23 -8.70 9.99 -7.04
CA PHE A 23 -9.01 11.22 -6.30
C PHE A 23 -7.97 11.51 -5.21
N HIS A 24 -7.69 10.55 -4.35
CA HIS A 24 -6.75 10.75 -3.25
C HIS A 24 -5.29 10.86 -3.73
N SER A 25 -4.94 10.20 -4.82
CA SER A 25 -3.61 10.35 -5.42
C SER A 25 -3.40 11.75 -6.01
N GLU A 26 -4.43 12.33 -6.66
CA GLU A 26 -4.37 13.72 -7.11
C GLU A 26 -4.17 14.70 -5.96
N GLN A 27 -4.91 14.51 -4.85
CA GLN A 27 -4.76 15.35 -3.66
C GLN A 27 -3.38 15.20 -3.03
N ALA A 28 -2.85 13.97 -2.95
CA ALA A 28 -1.52 13.71 -2.43
C ALA A 28 -0.42 14.37 -3.28
N LEU A 29 -0.52 14.30 -4.60
CA LEU A 29 0.41 14.97 -5.51
C LEU A 29 0.34 16.50 -5.36
N ALA A 30 -0.87 17.06 -5.26
CA ALA A 30 -1.05 18.49 -5.04
C ALA A 30 -0.47 18.96 -3.71
N TYR A 31 -0.51 18.12 -2.67
CA TYR A 31 0.06 18.39 -1.36
C TYR A 31 1.59 18.29 -1.32
N GLY A 32 2.20 17.64 -2.32
CA GLY A 32 3.65 17.45 -2.41
C GLY A 32 4.14 16.09 -1.92
N THR A 33 3.24 15.12 -1.75
CA THR A 33 3.62 13.73 -1.44
C THR A 33 4.42 13.12 -2.59
N LYS A 34 5.49 12.43 -2.26
CA LYS A 34 6.34 11.75 -3.25
C LYS A 34 5.70 10.44 -3.71
N LEU A 35 4.59 10.55 -4.41
CA LEU A 35 3.90 9.43 -5.05
C LEU A 35 4.67 9.08 -6.32
N VAL A 36 5.17 7.85 -6.42
CA VAL A 36 6.07 7.41 -7.49
C VAL A 36 5.44 6.45 -8.49
N GLY A 37 4.23 5.99 -8.22
CA GLY A 37 3.49 5.10 -9.10
C GLY A 37 2.29 4.47 -8.41
N GLY A 38 1.66 3.55 -9.10
CA GLY A 38 0.52 2.82 -8.56
C GLY A 38 0.42 1.41 -9.07
N VAL A 39 -0.42 0.63 -8.44
CA VAL A 39 -0.68 -0.77 -8.76
C VAL A 39 -2.16 -0.93 -9.10
N SER A 40 -2.42 -1.44 -10.28
CA SER A 40 -3.75 -1.87 -10.72
C SER A 40 -3.59 -3.12 -11.58
N PRO A 41 -4.09 -4.26 -11.12
CA PRO A 41 -3.97 -5.52 -11.87
C PRO A 41 -4.50 -5.39 -13.30
N ASN A 42 -3.80 -6.00 -14.25
CA ASN A 42 -4.10 -5.96 -15.70
C ASN A 42 -3.99 -4.58 -16.38
N LYS A 43 -3.46 -3.58 -15.70
CA LYS A 43 -3.21 -2.24 -16.26
C LYS A 43 -1.72 -1.84 -16.22
N GLY A 44 -0.85 -2.79 -15.91
CA GLY A 44 0.59 -2.57 -15.93
C GLY A 44 1.11 -2.12 -17.30
N GLY A 45 2.11 -1.26 -17.30
CA GLY A 45 2.66 -0.66 -18.49
C GLY A 45 1.91 0.58 -19.01
N THR A 46 0.80 0.97 -18.37
CA THR A 46 0.08 2.21 -18.66
C THR A 46 0.56 3.36 -17.78
N THR A 47 0.11 4.56 -18.10
CA THR A 47 0.37 5.77 -17.30
C THR A 47 -0.94 6.32 -16.77
N HIS A 48 -0.97 6.70 -15.49
CA HIS A 48 -2.11 7.33 -14.84
C HIS A 48 -1.63 8.49 -13.97
N LEU A 49 -2.27 9.64 -14.07
CA LEU A 49 -1.84 10.88 -13.39
C LEU A 49 -0.37 11.24 -13.64
N GLY A 50 0.17 10.90 -14.82
CA GLY A 50 1.58 11.12 -15.15
C GLY A 50 2.55 10.14 -14.48
N LEU A 51 2.06 9.12 -13.81
CA LEU A 51 2.85 8.12 -13.09
C LEU A 51 2.68 6.72 -13.68
N PRO A 52 3.71 5.86 -13.59
CA PRO A 52 3.61 4.50 -14.10
C PRO A 52 2.65 3.65 -13.29
N VAL A 53 1.95 2.76 -13.98
CA VAL A 53 1.06 1.75 -13.38
C VAL A 53 1.71 0.37 -13.53
N PHE A 54 1.70 -0.40 -12.45
CA PHE A 54 2.25 -1.75 -12.39
C PHE A 54 1.15 -2.78 -12.12
N ASN A 55 1.39 -4.03 -12.48
CA ASN A 55 0.47 -5.12 -12.19
C ASN A 55 0.56 -5.59 -10.74
N THR A 56 1.77 -5.55 -10.17
CA THR A 56 2.03 -6.06 -8.82
C THR A 56 2.81 -5.04 -7.99
N VAL A 57 2.69 -5.15 -6.67
CA VAL A 57 3.46 -4.32 -5.73
C VAL A 57 4.95 -4.62 -5.86
N ARG A 58 5.33 -5.88 -6.09
CA ARG A 58 6.73 -6.27 -6.28
C ARG A 58 7.37 -5.56 -7.47
N GLU A 59 6.68 -5.52 -8.62
CA GLU A 59 7.14 -4.75 -9.79
C GLU A 59 7.31 -3.27 -9.48
N ALA A 60 6.32 -2.68 -8.80
CA ALA A 60 6.38 -1.28 -8.41
C ALA A 60 7.56 -0.97 -7.49
N VAL A 61 7.81 -1.82 -6.49
CA VAL A 61 8.94 -1.65 -5.56
C VAL A 61 10.28 -1.79 -6.28
N GLN A 62 10.41 -2.78 -7.17
CA GLN A 62 11.64 -2.98 -7.94
C GLN A 62 11.95 -1.80 -8.87
N ALA A 63 10.92 -1.23 -9.49
CA ALA A 63 11.09 -0.13 -10.43
C ALA A 63 11.28 1.23 -9.75
N THR A 64 10.65 1.47 -8.60
CA THR A 64 10.60 2.80 -7.97
C THR A 64 11.38 2.91 -6.67
N GLY A 65 11.61 1.79 -5.98
CA GLY A 65 12.19 1.78 -4.63
C GLY A 65 11.22 2.26 -3.56
N ALA A 66 9.91 2.15 -3.79
CA ALA A 66 8.89 2.57 -2.84
C ALA A 66 8.98 1.78 -1.51
N THR A 67 8.78 2.47 -0.40
CA THR A 67 8.82 1.90 0.95
C THR A 67 7.49 1.97 1.69
N ALA A 68 6.54 2.72 1.15
CA ALA A 68 5.20 2.87 1.71
C ALA A 68 4.13 2.68 0.63
N THR A 69 2.97 2.23 1.04
CA THR A 69 1.81 2.07 0.15
C THR A 69 0.54 2.59 0.81
N MET A 70 -0.34 3.17 0.00
CA MET A 70 -1.72 3.51 0.35
C MET A 70 -2.65 2.54 -0.37
N ILE A 71 -3.60 1.94 0.35
CA ILE A 71 -4.53 0.96 -0.21
C ILE A 71 -5.93 1.54 -0.33
N TYR A 72 -6.44 1.61 -1.55
CA TYR A 72 -7.79 2.06 -1.92
C TYR A 72 -8.58 0.98 -2.68
N VAL A 73 -8.25 -0.29 -2.48
CA VAL A 73 -8.99 -1.40 -3.08
C VAL A 73 -10.28 -1.68 -2.31
N PRO A 74 -11.32 -2.25 -2.94
CA PRO A 74 -12.55 -2.64 -2.24
C PRO A 74 -12.29 -3.63 -1.11
N ALA A 75 -13.10 -3.58 -0.05
CA ALA A 75 -12.93 -4.36 1.17
C ALA A 75 -12.66 -5.87 0.98
N PRO A 76 -13.34 -6.59 0.07
CA PRO A 76 -13.06 -8.01 -0.17
C PRO A 76 -11.65 -8.33 -0.66
N PHE A 77 -10.96 -7.35 -1.24
CA PHE A 77 -9.62 -7.50 -1.83
C PHE A 77 -8.51 -6.91 -0.96
N CYS A 78 -8.86 -6.23 0.13
CA CYS A 78 -7.88 -5.56 0.98
C CYS A 78 -6.89 -6.52 1.63
N LYS A 79 -7.34 -7.67 2.11
CA LYS A 79 -6.45 -8.68 2.68
C LYS A 79 -5.34 -9.05 1.71
N ASP A 80 -5.68 -9.38 0.48
CA ASP A 80 -4.71 -9.78 -0.53
C ASP A 80 -3.77 -8.63 -0.89
N ALA A 81 -4.28 -7.41 -0.97
CA ALA A 81 -3.47 -6.21 -1.21
C ALA A 81 -2.46 -5.95 -0.08
N ILE A 82 -2.87 -6.12 1.17
CA ILE A 82 -1.98 -5.98 2.34
C ILE A 82 -0.89 -7.06 2.33
N LEU A 83 -1.28 -8.32 2.11
CA LEU A 83 -0.35 -9.43 2.07
C LEU A 83 0.66 -9.30 0.92
N GLU A 84 0.22 -8.84 -0.23
CA GLU A 84 1.09 -8.54 -1.37
C GLU A 84 2.12 -7.46 -1.04
N ALA A 85 1.70 -6.40 -0.35
CA ALA A 85 2.60 -5.34 0.09
C ALA A 85 3.64 -5.83 1.11
N ILE A 86 3.22 -6.67 2.06
CA ILE A 86 4.12 -7.30 3.04
C ILE A 86 5.15 -8.19 2.34
N ASP A 87 4.71 -9.02 1.42
CA ASP A 87 5.57 -9.93 0.66
C ASP A 87 6.58 -9.19 -0.23
N ALA A 88 6.18 -8.04 -0.77
CA ALA A 88 7.06 -7.18 -1.56
C ALA A 88 8.09 -6.40 -0.72
N GLY A 89 8.01 -6.46 0.61
CA GLY A 89 8.94 -5.79 1.51
C GLY A 89 8.62 -4.33 1.78
N ILE A 90 7.38 -3.90 1.58
CA ILE A 90 6.92 -2.55 1.96
C ILE A 90 7.04 -2.39 3.48
N GLN A 91 7.59 -1.26 3.91
CA GLN A 91 7.82 -0.98 5.34
C GLN A 91 6.61 -0.41 6.05
N LEU A 92 5.81 0.40 5.34
CA LEU A 92 4.58 0.99 5.87
C LEU A 92 3.42 0.74 4.92
N VAL A 93 2.38 0.09 5.44
CA VAL A 93 1.13 -0.16 4.72
C VAL A 93 0.03 0.65 5.39
N VAL A 94 -0.57 1.58 4.65
CA VAL A 94 -1.71 2.38 5.10
C VAL A 94 -2.95 1.89 4.38
N CYS A 95 -3.85 1.23 5.12
CA CYS A 95 -5.11 0.75 4.61
C CYS A 95 -6.25 1.64 5.09
N ILE A 96 -6.93 2.28 4.15
CA ILE A 96 -8.00 3.25 4.42
C ILE A 96 -9.38 2.63 4.21
N THR A 97 -9.45 1.49 3.54
CA THR A 97 -10.71 0.82 3.21
C THR A 97 -11.49 0.41 4.46
N GLU A 98 -12.75 0.79 4.52
CA GLU A 98 -13.69 0.37 5.56
C GLU A 98 -14.39 -0.94 5.20
N GLY A 99 -14.92 -1.63 6.23
CA GLY A 99 -15.72 -2.83 6.03
C GLY A 99 -14.94 -4.09 5.67
N ILE A 100 -13.64 -4.13 5.96
CA ILE A 100 -12.84 -5.34 5.76
C ILE A 100 -13.36 -6.44 6.68
N PRO A 101 -13.62 -7.67 6.18
CA PRO A 101 -14.08 -8.78 7.02
C PRO A 101 -13.13 -9.04 8.19
N THR A 102 -13.68 -9.24 9.38
CA THR A 102 -12.89 -9.45 10.62
C THR A 102 -11.93 -10.63 10.49
N LEU A 103 -12.35 -11.72 9.85
CA LEU A 103 -11.50 -12.88 9.62
C LEU A 103 -10.30 -12.55 8.72
N ASP A 104 -10.49 -11.70 7.71
CA ASP A 104 -9.41 -11.27 6.83
C ASP A 104 -8.35 -10.48 7.60
N MET A 105 -8.77 -9.57 8.48
CA MET A 105 -7.85 -8.81 9.33
C MET A 105 -7.14 -9.68 10.36
N LEU A 106 -7.81 -10.71 10.85
CA LEU A 106 -7.20 -11.70 11.75
C LEU A 106 -6.08 -12.46 11.03
N LEU A 107 -6.32 -12.90 9.79
CA LEU A 107 -5.31 -13.57 8.96
C LEU A 107 -4.12 -12.67 8.67
N VAL A 108 -4.34 -11.41 8.34
CA VAL A 108 -3.28 -10.41 8.15
C VAL A 108 -2.40 -10.30 9.41
N LYS A 109 -3.03 -10.17 10.58
CA LYS A 109 -2.30 -10.11 11.86
C LYS A 109 -1.50 -11.38 12.14
N LEU A 110 -2.07 -12.55 11.91
CA LEU A 110 -1.39 -13.83 12.12
C LEU A 110 -0.16 -13.96 11.22
N ILE A 111 -0.27 -13.60 9.95
CA ILE A 111 0.84 -13.65 9.00
C ILE A 111 1.90 -12.62 9.37
N GLN A 112 1.51 -11.41 9.74
CA GLN A 112 2.42 -10.36 10.18
C GLN A 112 3.25 -10.78 11.42
N HIS A 113 2.70 -11.60 12.30
CA HIS A 113 3.35 -12.07 13.52
C HIS A 113 3.88 -13.50 13.42
N SER A 114 3.78 -14.15 12.26
CA SER A 114 4.21 -15.54 12.07
C SER A 114 5.72 -15.68 12.20
N PRO A 115 6.21 -16.68 12.98
CA PRO A 115 7.64 -16.95 13.08
C PRO A 115 8.26 -17.41 11.75
N PHE A 116 7.47 -17.92 10.79
CA PHE A 116 7.97 -18.28 9.46
C PHE A 116 8.35 -17.06 8.59
N HIS A 117 7.79 -15.90 8.89
CA HIS A 117 8.24 -14.63 8.33
C HIS A 117 9.45 -14.05 9.06
N PHE A 118 9.95 -14.72 10.09
CA PHE A 118 11.05 -14.25 10.93
C PHE A 118 12.36 -14.06 10.14
N GLN A 119 12.60 -14.88 9.14
CA GLN A 119 13.81 -14.78 8.31
C GLN A 119 13.80 -13.55 7.38
N LEU A 120 12.61 -13.03 7.05
CA LEU A 120 12.43 -11.77 6.34
C LEU A 120 12.33 -10.56 7.28
N ARG A 121 12.05 -10.79 8.56
CA ARG A 121 11.90 -9.76 9.61
C ARG A 121 13.20 -9.11 10.03
N GLU A 122 14.31 -9.82 9.96
CA GLU A 122 15.62 -9.26 10.33
C GLU A 122 16.05 -8.12 9.41
N LEU A 123 15.48 -8.04 8.21
CA LEU A 123 15.85 -7.06 7.23
C LEU A 123 14.91 -5.84 7.14
N LYS A 124 13.63 -5.94 7.51
CA LYS A 124 12.69 -4.79 7.46
C LYS A 124 11.49 -4.98 8.40
N LYS A 125 11.37 -4.11 9.39
CA LYS A 125 10.15 -4.02 10.22
C LYS A 125 8.99 -3.49 9.37
N VAL A 126 7.99 -4.31 9.10
CA VAL A 126 6.76 -3.87 8.42
C VAL A 126 5.81 -3.27 9.46
N HIS A 127 5.38 -2.04 9.22
CA HIS A 127 4.40 -1.35 10.05
C HIS A 127 3.07 -1.27 9.29
N LEU A 128 2.03 -1.83 9.88
CA LEU A 128 0.67 -1.69 9.38
C LEU A 128 -0.03 -0.58 10.14
N ALA A 129 -0.31 0.51 9.46
CA ALA A 129 -1.14 1.59 9.99
C ALA A 129 -2.57 1.43 9.47
N TYR A 130 -3.50 1.18 10.37
CA TYR A 130 -4.93 1.12 10.06
C TYR A 130 -5.58 2.45 10.46
N LEU A 131 -5.96 3.22 9.48
CA LEU A 131 -6.73 4.44 9.71
C LEU A 131 -8.22 4.07 9.67
N MET A 132 -8.82 3.81 10.83
CA MET A 132 -10.27 3.82 10.93
C MET A 132 -10.73 5.28 10.76
N THR A 133 -11.24 5.62 9.61
CA THR A 133 -12.04 6.82 9.49
C THR A 133 -13.36 6.55 10.22
N ILE A 134 -13.44 7.00 11.47
CA ILE A 134 -14.73 7.10 12.15
C ILE A 134 -15.45 8.24 11.45
N VAL A 135 -16.33 7.90 10.53
CA VAL A 135 -17.33 8.85 10.04
C VAL A 135 -18.38 8.92 11.16
N ILE A 136 -18.32 9.99 11.91
CA ILE A 136 -19.42 10.37 12.80
C ILE A 136 -20.53 11.00 11.96
#